data_0dbedbcf01fa7f7ca45e1a6082f32b46
#
_entry.id   0dbedbcf01fa7f7ca45e1a6082f32b46
#
_cell.length_a   1.000
_cell.length_b   1.000
_cell.length_c   1.000
_cell.angle_alpha   90.00
_cell.angle_beta   90.00
_cell.angle_gamma   90.00
#
_symmetry.space_group_name_H-M   'P 1'
#
loop_
_entity.id
_entity.type
_entity.pdbx_description
1 polymer ?
#
loop_
_entity_poly.entity_id
_entity_poly.type
_entity_poly.pdbx_seq_one_letter_code
_entity_poly.pdbx_strand_id
1 'polypeptide(L)' 'MNFAAHAPVMLNEAVDALAPIDHGVYVDATFGGGGYSRAILSRANCTVYGFDRDPTAVDRARDWARAYGGRLALVNRPF' A
#
# COMPACT_ATOMS: atom_id res chain seq x y z
N MET A 1 -14.44 3.86 11.16
CA MET A 1 -14.48 4.87 10.09
C MET A 1 -13.92 4.30 8.82
N ASN A 2 -14.64 4.45 7.73
CA ASN A 2 -14.07 4.05 6.46
C ASN A 2 -13.12 5.14 5.97
N PHE A 3 -11.95 5.11 6.51
CA PHE A 3 -10.94 6.11 6.25
C PHE A 3 -10.49 6.11 4.80
N ALA A 4 -10.45 4.93 4.19
CA ALA A 4 -10.00 4.80 2.81
C ALA A 4 -10.92 5.53 1.83
N ALA A 5 -12.21 5.58 2.09
CA ALA A 5 -13.16 6.27 1.23
C ALA A 5 -12.98 7.79 1.24
N HIS A 6 -12.36 8.30 2.31
CA HIS A 6 -12.15 9.73 2.50
C HIS A 6 -10.69 10.13 2.48
N ALA A 7 -9.84 9.19 2.13
CA ALA A 7 -8.42 9.26 2.33
C ALA A 7 -7.63 10.29 1.52
N PRO A 8 -8.07 10.78 0.32
CA PRO A 8 -7.20 11.67 -0.44
C PRO A 8 -6.64 12.84 0.35
N VAL A 9 -7.41 13.38 1.29
CA VAL A 9 -6.98 14.49 2.13
C VAL A 9 -6.01 14.04 3.22
N MET A 10 -6.25 12.84 3.79
CA MET A 10 -5.45 12.33 4.92
C MET A 10 -4.30 11.45 4.47
N LEU A 11 -4.33 11.00 3.24
CA LEU A 11 -3.32 10.08 2.70
C LEU A 11 -1.93 10.70 2.73
N ASN A 12 -1.81 11.91 2.21
CA ASN A 12 -0.51 12.58 2.15
C ASN A 12 0.04 12.86 3.55
N GLU A 13 -0.81 13.31 4.47
CA GLU A 13 -0.39 13.57 5.84
C GLU A 13 0.07 12.29 6.53
N ALA A 14 -0.65 11.18 6.33
CA ALA A 14 -0.29 9.90 6.92
C ALA A 14 1.05 9.41 6.38
N VAL A 15 1.28 9.53 5.09
CA VAL A 15 2.54 9.10 4.47
C VAL A 15 3.67 10.05 4.86
N ASP A 16 3.41 11.35 4.97
CA ASP A 16 4.39 12.31 5.48
C ASP A 16 4.83 11.94 6.90
N ALA A 17 3.88 11.57 7.76
CA ALA A 17 4.19 11.15 9.13
C ALA A 17 5.00 9.86 9.16
N LEU A 18 4.73 8.93 8.24
CA LEU A 18 5.50 7.70 8.12
C LEU A 18 6.93 7.97 7.66
N ALA A 19 7.11 9.00 6.83
CA ALA A 19 8.40 9.41 6.29
C ALA A 19 9.17 8.24 5.66
N PRO A 20 8.64 7.63 4.58
CA PRO A 20 9.30 6.47 3.98
C PRO A 20 10.73 6.78 3.54
N ILE A 21 11.61 5.83 3.73
CA ILE A 21 13.03 5.95 3.36
C ILE A 21 13.40 4.87 2.35
N ASP A 22 14.46 5.13 1.58
CA ASP A 22 15.00 4.14 0.66
C ASP A 22 15.44 2.90 1.43
N HIS A 23 15.20 1.73 0.85
CA HIS A 23 15.48 0.42 1.42
C HIS A 23 14.65 0.09 2.66
N GLY A 24 13.68 0.93 3.01
CA GLY A 24 12.73 0.64 4.08
C GLY A 24 11.76 -0.47 3.69
N VAL A 25 11.18 -1.11 4.72
CA VAL A 25 10.16 -2.15 4.55
C VAL A 25 8.93 -1.73 5.33
N TYR A 26 7.79 -1.70 4.68
CA TYR A 26 6.55 -1.22 5.26
C TYR A 26 5.45 -2.25 5.08
N VAL A 27 4.52 -2.26 6.02
CA VAL A 27 3.36 -3.14 5.99
C VAL A 27 2.10 -2.30 5.89
N ASP A 28 1.29 -2.59 4.88
CA ASP A 28 -0.03 -2.01 4.73
C ASP A 28 -1.05 -3.08 5.13
N ALA A 29 -1.55 -2.98 6.35
CA ALA A 29 -2.41 -4.00 6.94
C ALA A 29 -3.82 -4.03 6.36
N THR A 30 -4.20 -2.94 5.67
CA THR A 30 -5.52 -2.82 5.04
C THR A 30 -5.34 -2.30 3.63
N PHE A 31 -4.78 -3.15 2.78
CA PHE A 31 -4.36 -2.75 1.44
C PHE A 31 -5.51 -2.11 0.63
N GLY A 32 -6.67 -2.76 0.57
CA GLY A 32 -7.85 -2.26 -0.13
C GLY A 32 -7.55 -1.92 -1.59
N GLY A 33 -7.77 -0.66 -1.98
CA GLY A 33 -7.48 -0.17 -3.32
C GLY A 33 -6.01 0.18 -3.55
N GLY A 34 -5.16 0.06 -2.54
CA GLY A 34 -3.73 0.27 -2.69
C GLY A 34 -3.25 1.71 -2.55
N GLY A 35 -4.13 2.62 -2.09
CA GLY A 35 -3.78 4.04 -2.01
C GLY A 35 -2.56 4.32 -1.14
N TYR A 36 -2.52 3.77 0.07
CA TYR A 36 -1.39 3.95 0.97
C TYR A 36 -0.13 3.30 0.44
N SER A 37 -0.23 2.06 -0.03
CA SER A 37 0.92 1.35 -0.58
C SER A 37 1.53 2.11 -1.75
N ARG A 38 0.71 2.59 -2.68
CA ARG A 38 1.20 3.34 -3.84
C ARG A 38 1.84 4.66 -3.43
N ALA A 39 1.25 5.34 -2.46
CA ALA A 39 1.80 6.59 -1.96
C ALA A 39 3.17 6.37 -1.29
N ILE A 40 3.30 5.32 -0.49
CA ILE A 40 4.57 4.96 0.12
C ILE A 40 5.62 4.65 -0.96
N LEU A 41 5.26 3.82 -1.93
CA LEU A 41 6.16 3.43 -3.01
C LEU A 41 6.60 4.60 -3.90
N SER A 42 5.80 5.65 -3.99
CA SER A 42 6.14 6.84 -4.75
C SER A 42 7.12 7.76 -4.01
N ARG A 43 7.21 7.62 -2.68
CA ARG A 43 8.03 8.51 -1.84
C ARG A 43 9.47 8.05 -1.72
N ALA A 44 9.72 6.76 -1.85
CA ALA A 44 11.04 6.19 -1.62
C ALA A 44 11.21 4.89 -2.39
N ASN A 45 12.44 4.48 -2.61
CA ASN A 45 12.76 3.18 -3.20
C ASN A 45 12.71 2.11 -2.09
N CYS A 46 11.51 1.79 -1.66
CA CYS A 46 11.23 0.91 -0.51
C CYS A 46 10.39 -0.28 -0.95
N THR A 47 10.13 -1.17 -0.02
CA THR A 47 9.30 -2.37 -0.22
C THR A 47 8.06 -2.27 0.67
N VAL A 48 6.92 -2.65 0.13
CA VAL A 48 5.66 -2.68 0.86
C VAL A 48 5.04 -4.06 0.77
N TYR A 49 4.61 -4.58 1.90
CA TYR A 49 3.79 -5.79 1.99
C TYR A 49 2.35 -5.35 2.24
N GLY A 50 1.50 -5.51 1.24
CA GLY A 50 0.09 -5.14 1.33
C GLY A 50 -0.77 -6.34 1.66
N PHE A 51 -1.43 -6.30 2.81
CA PHE A 51 -2.29 -7.37 3.30
C PHE A 51 -3.75 -7.02 3.11
N ASP A 52 -4.52 -7.97 2.60
CA ASP A 52 -5.97 -7.86 2.58
C ASP A 52 -6.57 -9.24 2.61
N ARG A 53 -7.63 -9.42 3.42
CA ARG A 53 -8.35 -10.68 3.46
C ARG A 53 -9.26 -10.88 2.26
N ASP A 54 -9.56 -9.81 1.54
CA ASP A 54 -10.44 -9.86 0.37
C ASP A 54 -9.62 -10.21 -0.88
N PRO A 55 -9.80 -11.42 -1.46
CA PRO A 55 -9.04 -11.80 -2.65
C PRO A 55 -9.35 -10.89 -3.84
N THR A 56 -10.52 -10.28 -3.89
CA THR A 56 -10.88 -9.36 -4.96
C THR A 56 -10.00 -8.12 -4.95
N ALA A 57 -9.68 -7.59 -3.77
CA ALA A 57 -8.81 -6.44 -3.65
C ALA A 57 -7.40 -6.75 -4.19
N VAL A 58 -6.88 -7.92 -3.85
CA VAL A 58 -5.57 -8.37 -4.32
C VAL A 58 -5.59 -8.58 -5.83
N ASP A 59 -6.62 -9.24 -6.34
CA ASP A 59 -6.72 -9.52 -7.79
C ASP A 59 -6.80 -8.24 -8.62
N ARG A 60 -7.57 -7.25 -8.16
CA ARG A 60 -7.67 -5.97 -8.87
C ARG A 60 -6.35 -5.24 -8.94
N ALA A 61 -5.49 -5.40 -7.95
CA ALA A 61 -4.22 -4.72 -7.89
C ALA A 61 -3.11 -5.41 -8.68
N ARG A 62 -3.27 -6.68 -9.06
CA ARG A 62 -2.18 -7.47 -9.67
C ARG A 62 -1.56 -6.81 -10.88
N ASP A 63 -2.37 -6.23 -11.76
CA ASP A 63 -1.87 -5.67 -13.01
C ASP A 63 -0.96 -4.48 -12.75
N TRP A 64 -1.41 -3.53 -11.94
CA TRP A 64 -0.57 -2.36 -11.67
C TRP A 64 0.55 -2.67 -10.67
N ALA A 65 0.38 -3.67 -9.82
CA ALA A 65 1.42 -4.05 -8.85
C ALA A 65 2.70 -4.52 -9.57
N ARG A 66 2.56 -5.11 -10.75
CA ARG A 66 3.72 -5.56 -11.53
C ARG A 66 4.68 -4.43 -11.87
N ALA A 67 4.17 -3.21 -12.00
CA ALA A 67 5.02 -2.06 -12.32
C ALA A 67 6.04 -1.75 -11.22
N TYR A 68 5.79 -2.22 -10.01
CA TYR A 68 6.71 -2.04 -8.88
C TYR A 68 7.71 -3.17 -8.72
N GLY A 69 7.61 -4.22 -9.54
CA GLY A 69 8.50 -5.39 -9.43
C GLY A 69 8.35 -6.02 -8.05
N GLY A 70 9.48 -6.39 -7.45
CA GLY A 70 9.47 -6.98 -6.11
C GLY A 70 9.21 -6.01 -4.97
N ARG A 71 9.02 -4.73 -5.26
CA ARG A 71 8.82 -3.72 -4.22
C ARG A 71 7.42 -3.76 -3.60
N LEU A 72 6.45 -4.36 -4.28
CA LEU A 72 5.10 -4.52 -3.74
C LEU A 72 4.75 -6.00 -3.72
N ALA A 73 4.61 -6.56 -2.53
CA ALA A 73 4.17 -7.94 -2.33
C ALA A 73 2.74 -7.93 -1.80
N LEU A 74 1.83 -8.56 -2.53
CA LEU A 74 0.43 -8.65 -2.16
C LEU A 74 0.18 -9.96 -1.43
N VAL A 75 -0.42 -9.87 -0.26
CA VAL A 75 -0.68 -11.02 0.60
C VAL A 75 -2.19 -11.09 0.88
N ASN A 76 -2.82 -12.14 0.37
CA ASN A 76 -4.26 -12.34 0.57
C ASN A 76 -4.49 -13.04 1.91
N ARG A 77 -4.31 -12.29 2.98
CA ARG A 77 -4.53 -12.73 4.36
C ARG A 77 -4.91 -11.54 5.21
N PRO A 78 -5.61 -11.75 6.33
CA PRO A 78 -5.74 -10.71 7.35
C PRO A 78 -4.36 -10.46 7.99
N PHE A 79 -4.13 -9.25 8.32
CA PHE A 79 -2.93 -8.90 9.07
C PHE A 79 -3.11 -9.31 10.53
#